data_40dd563c7a63a2bd2e448f081579bfc3
#
_entry.id   40dd563c7a63a2bd2e448f081579bfc3
#
_cell.length_a   1.000
_cell.length_b   1.000
_cell.length_c   1.000
_cell.angle_alpha   90.00
_cell.angle_beta   90.00
_cell.angle_gamma   90.00
#
_symmetry.space_group_name_H-M   'P 1'
#
loop_
_entity.id
_entity.type
_entity.pdbx_description
1 polymer ?
#
loop_
_entity_poly.entity_id
_entity_poly.type
_entity_poly.pdbx_seq_one_letter_code
_entity_poly.pdbx_strand_id
1 'polypeptide(L)'
;MALQCGIVGLPNVGKSTLFNCLSNAKAQSANFPFCTIEPNVGIITVPDERLIKLAEIDNPKRVIPTTIEIVDIAGLVKGASKGEGLGNKFLANIRNTNAIIHVLRCFDNDNITHVDGSVDPVRDKGIIDTELQMKDLETIENRIAKVAKQAQTGGDKIAKRQYDILVRYKEVLEQGLCARTLELDKEERKVVSDLNLLTDKPVLYVCNVDEASAVTGNAHTEAVKAAIADEKAEMLIVAAATEADIAELESYEERQIFLEELGIEESGVSRLIKAAYALLGLETFFTTGADESRAWTYTRGYKAPQAAGVIHSDFERGFIRAEVIKYDDYVALGSEKACREAGKIGIEGKEYIVQDGDIMHFLFNV
;
A
#
# COMPACT_ATOMS: atom_id res chain seq x y z
N MET A 1 3.60 2.62 -14.51
CA MET A 1 2.25 2.27 -14.02
C MET A 1 2.21 2.65 -12.55
N ALA A 2 1.12 3.23 -12.08
CA ALA A 2 0.93 3.49 -10.65
C ALA A 2 0.92 2.17 -9.88
N LEU A 3 1.45 2.17 -8.66
CA LEU A 3 1.42 0.99 -7.79
C LEU A 3 0.03 0.87 -7.15
N GLN A 4 -0.50 -0.35 -7.10
CA GLN A 4 -1.88 -0.63 -6.72
C GLN A 4 -1.95 -1.56 -5.52
N CYS A 5 -2.85 -1.25 -4.55
CA CYS A 5 -3.28 -2.18 -3.52
C CYS A 5 -4.62 -2.83 -3.91
N GLY A 6 -4.71 -4.14 -3.78
CA GLY A 6 -5.96 -4.87 -3.93
C GLY A 6 -6.64 -5.12 -2.60
N ILE A 7 -7.91 -4.71 -2.44
CA ILE A 7 -8.69 -5.09 -1.25
C ILE A 7 -9.32 -6.45 -1.48
N VAL A 8 -9.07 -7.37 -0.57
CA VAL A 8 -9.62 -8.73 -0.57
C VAL A 8 -10.31 -9.05 0.75
N GLY A 9 -11.19 -10.03 0.76
CA GLY A 9 -11.88 -10.52 1.94
C GLY A 9 -13.06 -11.39 1.56
N LEU A 10 -13.55 -12.19 2.49
CA LEU A 10 -14.77 -12.98 2.32
C LEU A 10 -16.00 -12.08 2.14
N PRO A 11 -17.13 -12.60 1.65
CA PRO A 11 -18.37 -11.84 1.63
C PRO A 11 -18.78 -11.36 3.04
N ASN A 12 -19.41 -10.18 3.10
CA ASN A 12 -19.98 -9.60 4.32
C ASN A 12 -18.97 -9.27 5.46
N VAL A 13 -17.70 -9.07 5.13
CA VAL A 13 -16.67 -8.62 6.09
C VAL A 13 -16.55 -7.09 6.21
N GLY A 14 -17.35 -6.33 5.43
CA GLY A 14 -17.28 -4.86 5.40
C GLY A 14 -16.37 -4.29 4.31
N LYS A 15 -15.88 -5.12 3.38
CA LYS A 15 -14.97 -4.73 2.30
C LYS A 15 -15.51 -3.58 1.44
N SER A 16 -16.74 -3.68 0.94
CA SER A 16 -17.37 -2.65 0.09
C SER A 16 -17.64 -1.37 0.86
N THR A 17 -18.04 -1.46 2.14
CA THR A 17 -18.19 -0.28 3.01
C THR A 17 -16.85 0.46 3.12
N LEU A 18 -15.80 -0.25 3.44
CA LEU A 18 -14.46 0.33 3.56
C LEU A 18 -13.97 0.96 2.24
N PHE A 19 -14.18 0.27 1.11
CA PHE A 19 -13.84 0.80 -0.21
C PHE A 19 -14.63 2.08 -0.56
N ASN A 20 -15.92 2.13 -0.19
CA ASN A 20 -16.74 3.32 -0.38
C ASN A 20 -16.23 4.48 0.49
N CYS A 21 -15.88 4.23 1.76
CA CYS A 21 -15.29 5.25 2.63
C CYS A 21 -13.97 5.78 2.06
N LEU A 22 -13.09 4.91 1.58
CA LEU A 22 -11.85 5.29 0.89
C LEU A 22 -12.12 6.12 -0.37
N SER A 23 -13.11 5.75 -1.16
CA SER A 23 -13.49 6.47 -2.38
C SER A 23 -14.17 7.82 -2.09
N ASN A 24 -14.93 7.91 -1.00
CA ASN A 24 -15.59 9.14 -0.55
C ASN A 24 -14.63 10.07 0.20
N ALA A 25 -13.51 9.58 0.73
CA ALA A 25 -12.44 10.42 1.30
C ALA A 25 -11.93 11.49 0.31
N LYS A 26 -12.25 11.36 -0.97
CA LYS A 26 -12.08 12.38 -2.02
C LYS A 26 -12.78 13.72 -1.74
N ALA A 27 -14.01 13.66 -1.26
CA ALA A 27 -14.81 14.87 -0.99
C ALA A 27 -14.29 15.64 0.22
N GLN A 28 -13.44 15.02 1.03
CA GLN A 28 -12.96 15.53 2.31
C GLN A 28 -11.69 16.37 2.22
N SER A 29 -10.88 16.19 1.18
CA SER A 29 -9.77 17.09 0.89
C SER A 29 -10.29 18.23 0.00
N ALA A 30 -10.75 19.30 0.63
CA ALA A 30 -11.30 20.48 -0.03
C ALA A 30 -10.46 20.91 -1.24
N ASN A 31 -11.09 21.02 -2.41
CA ASN A 31 -10.60 21.68 -3.63
C ASN A 31 -9.65 20.92 -4.59
N PHE A 32 -9.63 19.59 -4.63
CA PHE A 32 -8.84 18.88 -5.66
C PHE A 32 -9.71 18.29 -6.78
N PRO A 33 -9.68 18.83 -8.02
CA PRO A 33 -10.67 18.52 -9.07
C PRO A 33 -10.41 17.28 -9.93
N PHE A 34 -9.44 16.42 -9.68
CA PHE A 34 -9.11 15.33 -10.59
C PHE A 34 -9.11 13.95 -9.92
N CYS A 35 -10.24 13.25 -10.00
CA CYS A 35 -10.29 11.82 -9.74
C CYS A 35 -11.28 11.14 -10.67
N THR A 36 -10.80 10.30 -11.57
CA THR A 36 -11.61 9.42 -12.42
C THR A 36 -11.97 8.17 -11.62
N ILE A 37 -13.24 7.78 -11.59
CA ILE A 37 -13.68 6.51 -11.02
C ILE A 37 -13.85 5.55 -12.18
N GLU A 38 -12.93 4.61 -12.32
CA GLU A 38 -13.22 3.38 -13.05
C GLU A 38 -13.96 2.41 -12.11
N PRO A 39 -14.88 1.59 -12.61
CA PRO A 39 -15.54 0.59 -11.78
C PRO A 39 -14.48 -0.26 -11.05
N ASN A 40 -14.57 -0.29 -9.70
CA ASN A 40 -13.66 -1.03 -8.82
C ASN A 40 -12.22 -0.49 -8.68
N VAL A 41 -11.86 0.68 -9.22
CA VAL A 41 -10.56 1.33 -9.00
C VAL A 41 -10.78 2.70 -8.37
N GLY A 42 -10.29 2.90 -7.15
CA GLY A 42 -10.27 4.18 -6.46
C GLY A 42 -8.89 4.82 -6.55
N ILE A 43 -8.81 6.05 -7.08
CA ILE A 43 -7.62 6.89 -6.94
C ILE A 43 -7.82 7.75 -5.71
N ILE A 44 -7.06 7.54 -4.66
CA ILE A 44 -7.30 8.07 -3.33
C ILE A 44 -6.17 9.03 -2.97
N THR A 45 -6.52 10.21 -2.48
CA THR A 45 -5.54 11.18 -1.97
C THR A 45 -4.90 10.68 -0.69
N VAL A 46 -3.58 10.75 -0.62
CA VAL A 46 -2.82 10.42 0.60
C VAL A 46 -2.79 11.66 1.48
N PRO A 47 -3.36 11.58 2.71
CA PRO A 47 -3.30 12.70 3.65
C PRO A 47 -1.86 12.96 4.10
N ASP A 48 -1.38 14.18 3.95
CA ASP A 48 -0.04 14.58 4.40
C ASP A 48 -0.07 16.01 4.97
N GLU A 49 0.00 16.11 6.29
CA GLU A 49 -0.02 17.39 7.01
C GLU A 49 1.18 18.28 6.65
N ARG A 50 2.28 17.65 6.22
CA ARG A 50 3.49 18.39 5.80
C ARG A 50 3.21 19.25 4.57
N LEU A 51 2.42 18.74 3.60
CA LEU A 51 2.03 19.50 2.42
C LEU A 51 1.14 20.69 2.79
N ILE A 52 0.21 20.50 3.73
CA ILE A 52 -0.66 21.57 4.24
C ILE A 52 0.21 22.65 4.90
N LYS A 53 1.16 22.25 5.74
CA LYS A 53 2.07 23.18 6.43
C LYS A 53 2.96 23.97 5.46
N LEU A 54 3.48 23.35 4.42
CA LEU A 54 4.22 24.03 3.36
C LEU A 54 3.35 25.05 2.61
N ALA A 55 2.09 24.68 2.34
CA ALA A 55 1.13 25.58 1.70
C ALA A 55 0.77 26.80 2.57
N GLU A 56 0.70 26.64 3.90
CA GLU A 56 0.52 27.78 4.83
C GLU A 56 1.70 28.75 4.80
N ILE A 57 2.93 28.23 4.64
CA ILE A 57 4.16 29.05 4.62
C ILE A 57 4.26 29.82 3.29
N ASP A 58 4.12 29.12 2.15
CA ASP A 58 4.40 29.70 0.85
C ASP A 58 3.18 30.36 0.18
N ASN A 59 1.97 30.11 0.71
CA ASN A 59 0.70 30.59 0.17
C ASN A 59 0.59 30.40 -1.36
N PRO A 60 0.75 29.17 -1.87
CA PRO A 60 0.78 28.88 -3.30
C PRO A 60 -0.59 29.06 -3.96
N LYS A 61 -0.58 29.29 -5.28
CA LYS A 61 -1.83 29.32 -6.07
C LYS A 61 -2.50 27.93 -6.16
N ARG A 62 -1.73 26.85 -6.04
CA ARG A 62 -2.21 25.47 -6.14
C ARG A 62 -1.50 24.58 -5.12
N VAL A 63 -2.26 23.64 -4.54
CA VAL A 63 -1.73 22.57 -3.68
C VAL A 63 -2.11 21.24 -4.29
N ILE A 64 -1.13 20.37 -4.56
CA ILE A 64 -1.34 19.09 -5.23
C ILE A 64 -0.81 17.95 -4.33
N PRO A 65 -1.70 17.18 -3.72
CA PRO A 65 -1.31 16.01 -2.93
C PRO A 65 -0.90 14.84 -3.82
N THR A 66 -0.27 13.85 -3.22
CA THR A 66 -0.05 12.55 -3.85
C THR A 66 -1.28 11.65 -3.76
N THR A 67 -1.31 10.61 -4.59
CA THR A 67 -2.43 9.66 -4.65
C THR A 67 -1.94 8.22 -4.66
N ILE A 68 -2.80 7.30 -4.21
CA ILE A 68 -2.63 5.86 -4.28
C ILE A 68 -3.81 5.24 -5.03
N GLU A 69 -3.57 4.17 -5.77
CA GLU A 69 -4.62 3.39 -6.40
C GLU A 69 -5.00 2.19 -5.53
N ILE A 70 -6.29 2.08 -5.22
CA ILE A 70 -6.86 0.94 -4.49
C ILE A 70 -7.92 0.28 -5.37
N VAL A 71 -7.81 -1.04 -5.54
CA VAL A 71 -8.70 -1.85 -6.39
C VAL A 71 -9.61 -2.70 -5.51
N ASP A 72 -10.94 -2.53 -5.63
CA ASP A 72 -11.88 -3.46 -5.02
C ASP A 72 -11.91 -4.77 -5.81
N ILE A 73 -11.36 -5.82 -5.23
CA ILE A 73 -11.37 -7.14 -5.82
C ILE A 73 -12.58 -7.89 -5.26
N ALA A 74 -13.50 -8.29 -6.14
CA ALA A 74 -14.72 -9.01 -5.76
C ALA A 74 -14.39 -10.21 -4.85
N GLY A 75 -15.24 -10.42 -3.81
CA GLY A 75 -14.95 -11.38 -2.75
C GLY A 75 -14.65 -12.79 -3.25
N LEU A 76 -13.69 -13.44 -2.61
CA LEU A 76 -13.35 -14.84 -2.85
C LEU A 76 -14.46 -15.75 -2.34
N VAL A 77 -14.83 -16.77 -3.13
CA VAL A 77 -15.64 -17.89 -2.69
C VAL A 77 -14.72 -19.09 -2.60
N LYS A 78 -14.88 -19.92 -1.56
CA LYS A 78 -14.15 -21.18 -1.37
C LYS A 78 -14.17 -22.04 -2.64
N GLY A 79 -13.00 -22.53 -3.08
CA GLY A 79 -12.84 -23.30 -4.31
C GLY A 79 -12.47 -22.49 -5.56
N ALA A 80 -12.10 -21.21 -5.39
CA ALA A 80 -11.70 -20.34 -6.51
C ALA A 80 -10.45 -20.85 -7.26
N SER A 81 -9.53 -21.53 -6.57
CA SER A 81 -8.33 -22.13 -7.17
C SER A 81 -8.62 -23.32 -8.09
N LYS A 82 -9.78 -23.99 -7.93
CA LYS A 82 -10.15 -25.15 -8.72
C LYS A 82 -10.77 -24.84 -10.10
N GLY A 83 -10.82 -23.55 -10.46
CA GLY A 83 -10.79 -23.19 -11.87
C GLY A 83 -12.09 -23.01 -12.63
N GLU A 84 -13.22 -22.69 -12.01
CA GLU A 84 -14.40 -22.31 -12.80
C GLU A 84 -14.80 -20.83 -12.57
N GLY A 85 -14.74 -20.03 -13.64
CA GLY A 85 -15.42 -18.74 -13.77
C GLY A 85 -14.83 -17.59 -12.93
N LEU A 86 -15.54 -17.16 -11.87
CA LEU A 86 -15.24 -15.96 -11.07
C LEU A 86 -13.94 -16.07 -10.28
N GLY A 87 -13.54 -17.28 -9.84
CA GLY A 87 -12.31 -17.49 -9.07
C GLY A 87 -11.04 -17.14 -9.85
N ASN A 88 -10.97 -17.52 -11.13
CA ASN A 88 -9.83 -17.17 -11.98
C ASN A 88 -9.71 -15.66 -12.22
N LYS A 89 -10.82 -14.94 -12.35
CA LYS A 89 -10.82 -13.47 -12.47
C LYS A 89 -10.31 -12.82 -11.18
N PHE A 90 -10.75 -13.32 -10.03
CA PHE A 90 -10.28 -12.87 -8.72
C PHE A 90 -8.76 -13.00 -8.60
N LEU A 91 -8.22 -14.20 -8.88
CA LEU A 91 -6.78 -14.46 -8.81
C LEU A 91 -5.97 -13.62 -9.82
N ALA A 92 -6.53 -13.39 -11.02
CA ALA A 92 -5.91 -12.51 -12.02
C ALA A 92 -5.88 -11.05 -11.56
N ASN A 93 -6.94 -10.56 -10.92
CA ASN A 93 -6.98 -9.21 -10.38
C ASN A 93 -5.94 -9.02 -9.27
N ILE A 94 -5.83 -9.97 -8.32
CA ILE A 94 -4.77 -9.92 -7.29
C ILE A 94 -3.39 -9.95 -7.95
N ARG A 95 -3.18 -10.74 -8.99
CA ARG A 95 -1.87 -10.82 -9.68
C ARG A 95 -1.41 -9.48 -10.20
N ASN A 96 -2.33 -8.63 -10.64
CA ASN A 96 -2.03 -7.31 -11.19
C ASN A 96 -1.76 -6.24 -10.12
N THR A 97 -2.10 -6.48 -8.85
CA THR A 97 -1.80 -5.55 -7.75
C THR A 97 -0.40 -5.75 -7.19
N ASN A 98 0.14 -4.74 -6.51
CA ASN A 98 1.48 -4.76 -5.92
C ASN A 98 1.46 -5.16 -4.44
N ALA A 99 0.35 -4.92 -3.74
CA ALA A 99 0.14 -5.27 -2.34
C ALA A 99 -1.32 -5.68 -2.11
N ILE A 100 -1.60 -6.32 -0.99
CA ILE A 100 -2.92 -6.81 -0.60
C ILE A 100 -3.35 -6.14 0.70
N ILE A 101 -4.58 -5.62 0.71
CA ILE A 101 -5.31 -5.20 1.91
C ILE A 101 -6.34 -6.29 2.20
N HIS A 102 -6.08 -7.11 3.22
CA HIS A 102 -6.94 -8.25 3.56
C HIS A 102 -7.89 -7.87 4.70
N VAL A 103 -9.17 -7.67 4.37
CA VAL A 103 -10.20 -7.30 5.33
C VAL A 103 -10.76 -8.54 6.01
N LEU A 104 -10.72 -8.55 7.35
CA LEU A 104 -11.22 -9.60 8.22
C LEU A 104 -12.37 -9.08 9.08
N ARG A 105 -13.43 -9.86 9.21
CA ARG A 105 -14.55 -9.53 10.10
C ARG A 105 -14.20 -9.87 11.53
N CYS A 106 -14.08 -8.86 12.37
CA CYS A 106 -13.77 -8.95 13.79
C CYS A 106 -14.87 -8.34 14.67
N PHE A 107 -16.13 -8.47 14.25
CA PHE A 107 -17.32 -8.01 14.99
C PHE A 107 -18.44 -9.03 14.89
N ASP A 108 -19.23 -9.15 15.92
CA ASP A 108 -20.44 -9.98 15.97
C ASP A 108 -21.66 -9.14 15.62
N ASN A 109 -22.50 -9.63 14.70
CA ASN A 109 -23.76 -9.02 14.33
C ASN A 109 -24.69 -10.06 13.72
N ASP A 110 -25.77 -10.40 14.44
CA ASP A 110 -26.73 -11.44 14.03
C ASP A 110 -27.51 -11.09 12.75
N ASN A 111 -27.60 -9.79 12.41
CA ASN A 111 -28.29 -9.31 11.19
C ASN A 111 -27.42 -9.46 9.94
N ILE A 112 -26.12 -9.73 10.08
CA ILE A 112 -25.19 -9.87 8.97
C ILE A 112 -24.73 -11.33 8.89
N THR A 113 -25.27 -12.07 7.92
CA THR A 113 -24.95 -13.49 7.73
C THR A 113 -23.46 -13.68 7.42
N HIS A 114 -22.82 -14.63 8.11
CA HIS A 114 -21.46 -15.10 7.78
C HIS A 114 -21.54 -16.31 6.85
N VAL A 115 -20.66 -16.42 5.86
CA VAL A 115 -20.66 -17.52 4.86
C VAL A 115 -20.44 -18.89 5.50
N ASP A 116 -19.67 -18.98 6.60
CA ASP A 116 -19.40 -20.21 7.34
C ASP A 116 -20.21 -20.31 8.66
N GLY A 117 -21.25 -19.47 8.84
CA GLY A 117 -22.19 -19.53 9.96
C GLY A 117 -21.69 -18.97 11.29
N SER A 118 -20.40 -18.66 11.44
CA SER A 118 -19.81 -18.06 12.65
C SER A 118 -18.67 -17.13 12.29
N VAL A 119 -18.43 -16.12 13.14
CA VAL A 119 -17.30 -15.20 12.98
C VAL A 119 -16.03 -15.88 13.51
N ASP A 120 -15.03 -16.03 12.67
CA ASP A 120 -13.70 -16.53 13.02
C ASP A 120 -12.68 -15.96 12.03
N PRO A 121 -12.06 -14.81 12.34
CA PRO A 121 -11.16 -14.13 11.42
C PRO A 121 -9.89 -14.92 11.12
N VAL A 122 -9.43 -15.80 11.99
CA VAL A 122 -8.25 -16.64 11.76
C VAL A 122 -8.55 -17.73 10.74
N ARG A 123 -9.70 -18.40 10.85
CA ARG A 123 -10.20 -19.34 9.86
C ARG A 123 -10.40 -18.63 8.51
N ASP A 124 -11.03 -17.49 8.51
CA ASP A 124 -11.35 -16.72 7.30
C ASP A 124 -10.08 -16.27 6.56
N LYS A 125 -9.06 -15.82 7.30
CA LYS A 125 -7.71 -15.58 6.78
C LYS A 125 -7.15 -16.85 6.11
N GLY A 126 -7.20 -17.98 6.82
CA GLY A 126 -6.67 -19.25 6.33
C GLY A 126 -7.36 -19.76 5.04
N ILE A 127 -8.65 -19.47 4.86
CA ILE A 127 -9.39 -19.80 3.63
C ILE A 127 -8.79 -19.07 2.43
N ILE A 128 -8.58 -17.74 2.55
CA ILE A 128 -8.01 -16.93 1.47
C ILE A 128 -6.56 -17.31 1.22
N ASP A 129 -5.75 -17.45 2.26
CA ASP A 129 -4.35 -17.83 2.14
C ASP A 129 -4.20 -19.18 1.41
N THR A 130 -5.02 -20.17 1.76
CA THR A 130 -5.01 -21.50 1.11
C THR A 130 -5.29 -21.40 -0.39
N GLU A 131 -6.30 -20.62 -0.80
CA GLU A 131 -6.62 -20.44 -2.21
C GLU A 131 -5.48 -19.78 -3.01
N LEU A 132 -4.83 -18.76 -2.41
CA LEU A 132 -3.68 -18.09 -3.01
C LEU A 132 -2.45 -19.01 -3.08
N GLN A 133 -2.17 -19.77 -2.01
CA GLN A 133 -1.08 -20.74 -1.92
C GLN A 133 -1.21 -21.85 -2.94
N MET A 134 -2.42 -22.41 -3.11
CA MET A 134 -2.68 -23.44 -4.13
C MET A 134 -2.39 -22.93 -5.54
N LYS A 135 -2.75 -21.67 -5.84
CA LYS A 135 -2.46 -21.08 -7.15
C LYS A 135 -0.99 -20.79 -7.37
N ASP A 136 -0.29 -20.38 -6.32
CA ASP A 136 1.15 -20.19 -6.38
C ASP A 136 1.89 -21.53 -6.55
N LEU A 137 1.45 -22.56 -5.84
CA LEU A 137 2.01 -23.91 -5.98
C LEU A 137 1.89 -24.43 -7.41
N GLU A 138 0.72 -24.30 -8.04
CA GLU A 138 0.53 -24.61 -9.46
C GLU A 138 1.50 -23.83 -10.37
N THR A 139 1.67 -22.54 -10.11
CA THR A 139 2.59 -21.66 -10.86
C THR A 139 4.04 -22.14 -10.74
N ILE A 140 4.46 -22.50 -9.52
CA ILE A 140 5.81 -22.98 -9.21
C ILE A 140 6.05 -24.34 -9.83
N GLU A 141 5.13 -25.29 -9.71
CA GLU A 141 5.27 -26.62 -10.29
C GLU A 141 5.39 -26.57 -11.83
N ASN A 142 4.58 -25.75 -12.47
CA ASN A 142 4.67 -25.51 -13.90
C ASN A 142 6.02 -24.89 -14.31
N ARG A 143 6.58 -24.01 -13.50
CA ARG A 143 7.91 -23.42 -13.75
C ARG A 143 9.01 -24.44 -13.51
N ILE A 144 8.97 -25.23 -12.43
CA ILE A 144 9.91 -26.33 -12.15
C ILE A 144 9.98 -27.28 -13.33
N ALA A 145 8.83 -27.74 -13.85
CA ALA A 145 8.79 -28.65 -14.98
C ALA A 145 9.51 -28.10 -16.23
N LYS A 146 9.44 -26.78 -16.46
CA LYS A 146 10.13 -26.12 -17.59
C LYS A 146 11.63 -25.99 -17.41
N VAL A 147 12.11 -25.68 -16.20
CA VAL A 147 13.53 -25.37 -15.95
C VAL A 147 14.32 -26.60 -15.51
N ALA A 148 13.69 -27.66 -15.01
CA ALA A 148 14.34 -28.85 -14.44
C ALA A 148 15.37 -29.48 -15.40
N LYS A 149 15.01 -29.63 -16.68
CA LYS A 149 15.89 -30.24 -17.69
C LYS A 149 17.16 -29.40 -17.94
N GLN A 150 17.02 -28.06 -17.99
CA GLN A 150 18.15 -27.14 -18.18
C GLN A 150 19.03 -27.07 -16.92
N ALA A 151 18.41 -27.07 -15.74
CA ALA A 151 19.11 -27.08 -14.46
C ALA A 151 19.97 -28.36 -14.26
N GLN A 152 19.49 -29.51 -14.75
CA GLN A 152 20.19 -30.81 -14.61
C GLN A 152 21.31 -31.01 -15.62
N THR A 153 21.26 -30.38 -16.78
CA THR A 153 22.31 -30.57 -17.83
C THR A 153 23.61 -29.82 -17.54
N GLY A 154 23.74 -29.10 -16.44
CA GLY A 154 24.99 -28.61 -15.87
C GLY A 154 25.66 -27.40 -16.54
N GLY A 155 25.08 -26.86 -17.61
CA GLY A 155 25.63 -25.70 -18.34
C GLY A 155 25.05 -24.34 -17.95
N ASP A 156 23.82 -24.29 -17.46
CA ASP A 156 23.12 -23.07 -17.18
C ASP A 156 23.00 -22.80 -15.66
N LYS A 157 23.91 -21.95 -15.16
CA LYS A 157 23.94 -21.57 -13.75
C LYS A 157 22.69 -20.80 -13.30
N ILE A 158 22.07 -20.05 -14.22
CA ILE A 158 20.87 -19.27 -13.93
C ILE A 158 19.69 -20.22 -13.77
N ALA A 159 19.52 -21.18 -14.69
CA ALA A 159 18.46 -22.18 -14.60
C ALA A 159 18.60 -23.04 -13.34
N LYS A 160 19.83 -23.40 -12.93
CA LYS A 160 20.07 -24.12 -11.69
C LYS A 160 19.65 -23.28 -10.47
N ARG A 161 20.10 -22.03 -10.38
CA ARG A 161 19.73 -21.12 -9.28
C ARG A 161 18.21 -20.91 -9.21
N GLN A 162 17.56 -20.72 -10.36
CA GLN A 162 16.11 -20.60 -10.44
C GLN A 162 15.40 -21.86 -9.91
N TYR A 163 15.86 -23.04 -10.32
CA TYR A 163 15.32 -24.31 -9.86
C TYR A 163 15.45 -24.46 -8.33
N ASP A 164 16.61 -24.17 -7.77
CA ASP A 164 16.85 -24.27 -6.32
C ASP A 164 15.93 -23.33 -5.52
N ILE A 165 15.69 -22.11 -6.01
CA ILE A 165 14.75 -21.16 -5.38
C ILE A 165 13.28 -21.67 -5.49
N LEU A 166 12.90 -22.19 -6.65
CA LEU A 166 11.56 -22.74 -6.86
C LEU A 166 11.25 -23.90 -5.93
N VAL A 167 12.22 -24.77 -5.68
CA VAL A 167 12.09 -25.89 -4.73
C VAL A 167 11.85 -25.36 -3.31
N ARG A 168 12.60 -24.35 -2.87
CA ARG A 168 12.40 -23.70 -1.56
C ARG A 168 11.01 -23.07 -1.43
N TYR A 169 10.52 -22.39 -2.47
CA TYR A 169 9.14 -21.87 -2.48
C TYR A 169 8.11 -22.99 -2.38
N LYS A 170 8.31 -24.09 -3.13
CA LYS A 170 7.41 -25.24 -3.08
C LYS A 170 7.32 -25.80 -1.67
N GLU A 171 8.47 -26.03 -1.01
CA GLU A 171 8.53 -26.53 0.36
C GLU A 171 7.79 -25.63 1.37
N VAL A 172 7.93 -24.31 1.25
CA VAL A 172 7.22 -23.33 2.10
C VAL A 172 5.71 -23.42 1.89
N LEU A 173 5.25 -23.45 0.64
CA LEU A 173 3.81 -23.53 0.32
C LEU A 173 3.19 -24.88 0.73
N GLU A 174 3.91 -25.99 0.58
CA GLU A 174 3.46 -27.32 1.03
C GLU A 174 3.32 -27.43 2.55
N GLN A 175 4.05 -26.58 3.31
CA GLN A 175 3.87 -26.44 4.76
C GLN A 175 2.68 -25.52 5.15
N GLY A 176 1.93 -25.01 4.17
CA GLY A 176 0.83 -24.08 4.39
C GLY A 176 1.27 -22.65 4.75
N LEU A 177 2.53 -22.30 4.46
CA LEU A 177 3.06 -20.95 4.67
C LEU A 177 2.98 -20.16 3.37
N CYS A 178 2.90 -18.82 3.49
CA CYS A 178 2.91 -17.92 2.34
C CYS A 178 4.32 -17.73 1.78
N ALA A 179 4.45 -17.52 0.47
CA ALA A 179 5.74 -17.35 -0.21
C ALA A 179 6.58 -16.20 0.37
N ARG A 180 5.93 -15.13 0.90
CA ARG A 180 6.59 -13.97 1.55
C ARG A 180 7.38 -14.32 2.82
N THR A 181 7.14 -15.48 3.43
CA THR A 181 7.91 -15.96 4.58
C THR A 181 9.29 -16.47 4.19
N LEU A 182 9.50 -16.81 2.92
CA LEU A 182 10.81 -17.23 2.41
C LEU A 182 11.75 -16.02 2.29
N GLU A 183 12.89 -16.10 2.96
CA GLU A 183 13.93 -15.09 2.83
C GLU A 183 14.78 -15.35 1.56
N LEU A 184 14.80 -14.37 0.68
CA LEU A 184 15.61 -14.34 -0.53
C LEU A 184 16.50 -13.11 -0.53
N ASP A 185 17.73 -13.26 -0.99
CA ASP A 185 18.62 -12.13 -1.26
C ASP A 185 18.15 -11.34 -2.51
N LYS A 186 18.77 -10.15 -2.73
CA LYS A 186 18.40 -9.27 -3.87
C LYS A 186 18.59 -9.94 -5.22
N GLU A 187 19.61 -10.78 -5.36
CA GLU A 187 19.92 -11.47 -6.63
C GLU A 187 18.96 -12.65 -6.84
N GLU A 188 18.61 -13.38 -5.77
CA GLU A 188 17.59 -14.43 -5.81
C GLU A 188 16.23 -13.87 -6.21
N ARG A 189 15.81 -12.73 -5.63
CA ARG A 189 14.55 -12.06 -5.98
C ARG A 189 14.49 -11.66 -7.45
N LYS A 190 15.60 -11.19 -8.04
CA LYS A 190 15.64 -10.86 -9.48
C LYS A 190 15.40 -12.08 -10.36
N VAL A 191 15.94 -13.24 -9.99
CA VAL A 191 15.84 -14.48 -10.79
C VAL A 191 14.41 -14.99 -10.88
N VAL A 192 13.56 -14.70 -9.88
CA VAL A 192 12.16 -15.17 -9.78
C VAL A 192 11.13 -14.06 -9.86
N SER A 193 11.55 -12.83 -10.13
CA SER A 193 10.67 -11.64 -10.13
C SER A 193 9.51 -11.73 -11.14
N ASP A 194 9.66 -12.51 -12.21
CA ASP A 194 8.66 -12.74 -13.24
C ASP A 194 7.53 -13.71 -12.83
N LEU A 195 7.67 -14.40 -11.69
CA LEU A 195 6.65 -15.34 -11.22
C LEU A 195 5.37 -14.64 -10.75
N ASN A 196 5.49 -13.42 -10.22
CA ASN A 196 4.38 -12.64 -9.66
C ASN A 196 3.50 -13.48 -8.72
N LEU A 197 4.14 -14.17 -7.76
CA LEU A 197 3.43 -15.00 -6.80
C LEU A 197 2.45 -14.16 -5.97
N LEU A 198 1.26 -14.72 -5.74
CA LEU A 198 0.18 -14.03 -5.04
C LEU A 198 0.51 -13.88 -3.55
N THR A 199 1.06 -14.92 -2.95
CA THR A 199 1.41 -14.96 -1.53
C THR A 199 2.80 -14.37 -1.21
N ASP A 200 3.59 -13.96 -2.22
CA ASP A 200 4.84 -13.20 -2.02
C ASP A 200 4.61 -11.69 -1.91
N LYS A 201 3.40 -11.22 -2.24
CA LYS A 201 3.01 -9.81 -2.12
C LYS A 201 2.97 -9.36 -0.67
N PRO A 202 3.38 -8.11 -0.38
CA PRO A 202 3.13 -7.49 0.92
C PRO A 202 1.64 -7.51 1.26
N VAL A 203 1.31 -7.73 2.54
CA VAL A 203 -0.07 -7.77 3.03
C VAL A 203 -0.25 -6.89 4.25
N LEU A 204 -1.37 -6.16 4.27
CA LEU A 204 -1.90 -5.46 5.43
C LEU A 204 -3.22 -6.12 5.83
N TYR A 205 -3.30 -6.63 7.04
CA TYR A 205 -4.54 -7.16 7.59
C TYR A 205 -5.36 -6.03 8.20
N VAL A 206 -6.61 -5.90 7.78
CA VAL A 206 -7.55 -4.91 8.32
C VAL A 206 -8.63 -5.65 9.10
N CYS A 207 -8.55 -5.56 10.41
CA CYS A 207 -9.56 -6.07 11.32
C CYS A 207 -10.73 -5.08 11.39
N ASN A 208 -11.83 -5.40 10.69
CA ASN A 208 -13.05 -4.61 10.76
C ASN A 208 -13.81 -4.98 12.04
N VAL A 209 -13.94 -4.01 12.94
CA VAL A 209 -14.56 -4.15 14.26
C VAL A 209 -15.84 -3.33 14.38
N ASP A 210 -16.57 -3.50 15.47
CA ASP A 210 -17.61 -2.57 15.92
C ASP A 210 -17.03 -1.27 16.50
N GLU A 211 -17.86 -0.25 16.68
CA GLU A 211 -17.45 1.05 17.21
C GLU A 211 -16.78 0.94 18.58
N ALA A 212 -17.33 0.13 19.49
CA ALA A 212 -16.80 -0.02 20.83
C ALA A 212 -15.37 -0.60 20.87
N SER A 213 -15.01 -1.35 19.83
CA SER A 213 -13.68 -1.99 19.67
C SER A 213 -12.72 -1.16 18.82
N ALA A 214 -13.12 0.02 18.30
CA ALA A 214 -12.34 0.80 17.33
C ALA A 214 -10.97 1.26 17.87
N VAL A 215 -10.88 1.54 19.17
CA VAL A 215 -9.66 2.03 19.84
C VAL A 215 -8.81 0.87 20.36
N THR A 216 -9.41 -0.04 21.09
CA THR A 216 -8.68 -1.08 21.86
C THR A 216 -8.65 -2.45 21.20
N GLY A 217 -9.48 -2.67 20.17
CA GLY A 217 -9.70 -3.99 19.60
C GLY A 217 -10.57 -4.88 20.51
N ASN A 218 -10.60 -6.17 20.20
CA ASN A 218 -11.37 -7.18 20.92
C ASN A 218 -10.69 -8.56 20.82
N ALA A 219 -11.33 -9.60 21.32
CA ALA A 219 -10.79 -10.97 21.30
C ALA A 219 -10.48 -11.48 19.90
N HIS A 220 -11.27 -11.08 18.88
CA HIS A 220 -11.00 -11.43 17.49
C HIS A 220 -9.73 -10.77 16.95
N THR A 221 -9.49 -9.50 17.28
CA THR A 221 -8.28 -8.78 16.86
C THR A 221 -7.03 -9.36 17.52
N GLU A 222 -7.10 -9.76 18.79
CA GLU A 222 -5.99 -10.43 19.48
C GLU A 222 -5.70 -11.80 18.87
N ALA A 223 -6.74 -12.56 18.48
CA ALA A 223 -6.55 -13.84 17.79
C ALA A 223 -5.85 -13.65 16.41
N VAL A 224 -6.23 -12.63 15.65
CA VAL A 224 -5.56 -12.29 14.37
C VAL A 224 -4.11 -11.90 14.62
N LYS A 225 -3.85 -11.02 15.58
CA LYS A 225 -2.50 -10.58 15.96
C LYS A 225 -1.58 -11.75 16.31
N ALA A 226 -2.11 -12.71 17.08
CA ALA A 226 -1.38 -13.93 17.42
C ALA A 226 -1.11 -14.81 16.17
N ALA A 227 -2.11 -14.93 15.27
CA ALA A 227 -2.00 -15.75 14.07
C ALA A 227 -1.02 -15.22 13.03
N ILE A 228 -0.73 -13.92 13.03
CA ILE A 228 0.20 -13.28 12.08
C ILE A 228 1.57 -12.95 12.68
N ALA A 229 1.82 -13.34 13.95
CA ALA A 229 3.04 -12.96 14.68
C ALA A 229 4.34 -13.38 13.97
N ASP A 230 4.31 -14.51 13.26
CA ASP A 230 5.44 -15.03 12.49
C ASP A 230 5.44 -14.58 11.02
N GLU A 231 4.43 -13.80 10.61
CA GLU A 231 4.36 -13.22 9.26
C GLU A 231 5.00 -11.82 9.25
N LYS A 232 5.66 -11.47 8.17
CA LYS A 232 6.11 -10.08 7.92
C LYS A 232 4.93 -9.23 7.44
N ALA A 233 3.91 -9.06 8.29
CA ALA A 233 2.67 -8.39 7.96
C ALA A 233 2.26 -7.42 9.07
N GLU A 234 1.63 -6.32 8.67
CA GLU A 234 1.05 -5.35 9.59
C GLU A 234 -0.44 -5.60 9.77
N MET A 235 -0.99 -5.13 10.90
CA MET A 235 -2.42 -5.21 11.22
C MET A 235 -2.93 -3.82 11.60
N LEU A 236 -4.12 -3.49 11.08
CA LEU A 236 -4.83 -2.26 11.40
C LEU A 236 -6.25 -2.58 11.87
N ILE A 237 -6.69 -1.90 12.93
CA ILE A 237 -8.06 -1.98 13.45
C ILE A 237 -8.85 -0.81 12.86
N VAL A 238 -10.00 -1.09 12.23
CA VAL A 238 -10.89 -0.10 11.62
C VAL A 238 -12.33 -0.48 11.90
N ALA A 239 -13.17 0.46 12.33
CA ALA A 239 -14.61 0.29 12.42
C ALA A 239 -15.27 0.86 11.14
N ALA A 240 -15.46 0.01 10.13
CA ALA A 240 -15.91 0.45 8.81
C ALA A 240 -17.31 1.11 8.82
N ALA A 241 -18.19 0.75 9.75
CA ALA A 241 -19.49 1.41 9.93
C ALA A 241 -19.30 2.84 10.44
N THR A 242 -18.50 3.02 11.48
CA THR A 242 -18.15 4.35 12.04
C THR A 242 -17.46 5.23 11.00
N GLU A 243 -16.56 4.66 10.17
CA GLU A 243 -15.94 5.40 9.07
C GLU A 243 -16.97 5.86 8.02
N ALA A 244 -18.02 5.07 7.78
CA ALA A 244 -19.11 5.47 6.90
C ALA A 244 -19.90 6.66 7.49
N ASP A 245 -20.19 6.64 8.79
CA ASP A 245 -20.86 7.74 9.48
C ASP A 245 -20.00 9.02 9.44
N ILE A 246 -18.68 8.91 9.68
CA ILE A 246 -17.73 10.04 9.55
C ILE A 246 -17.73 10.59 8.11
N ALA A 247 -17.83 9.73 7.11
CA ALA A 247 -17.81 10.13 5.71
C ALA A 247 -19.06 10.90 5.29
N GLU A 248 -20.18 10.77 6.00
CA GLU A 248 -21.44 11.50 5.78
C GLU A 248 -21.42 12.91 6.38
N LEU A 249 -20.53 13.21 7.32
CA LEU A 249 -20.40 14.53 7.93
C LEU A 249 -19.88 15.56 6.91
N GLU A 250 -20.53 16.72 6.85
CA GLU A 250 -20.26 17.72 5.81
C GLU A 250 -18.98 18.52 6.09
N SER A 251 -18.76 18.93 7.37
CA SER A 251 -17.64 19.81 7.73
C SER A 251 -16.47 19.06 8.34
N TYR A 252 -15.28 19.64 8.22
CA TYR A 252 -14.08 19.13 8.88
C TYR A 252 -14.20 19.19 10.41
N GLU A 253 -14.79 20.28 10.92
CA GLU A 253 -15.01 20.51 12.35
C GLU A 253 -15.92 19.44 12.96
N GLU A 254 -17.02 19.08 12.28
CA GLU A 254 -17.92 18.02 12.74
C GLU A 254 -17.20 16.68 12.83
N ARG A 255 -16.34 16.35 11.86
CA ARG A 255 -15.54 15.13 11.88
C ARG A 255 -14.55 15.11 13.03
N GLN A 256 -13.88 16.22 13.30
CA GLN A 256 -12.95 16.31 14.43
C GLN A 256 -13.67 16.13 15.78
N ILE A 257 -14.82 16.77 15.97
CA ILE A 257 -15.63 16.60 17.18
C ILE A 257 -16.04 15.12 17.33
N PHE A 258 -16.50 14.49 16.26
CA PHE A 258 -16.93 13.09 16.29
C PHE A 258 -15.78 12.13 16.62
N LEU A 259 -14.58 12.35 16.04
CA LEU A 259 -13.38 11.58 16.37
C LEU A 259 -12.96 11.78 17.84
N GLU A 260 -13.00 13.02 18.35
CA GLU A 260 -12.70 13.31 19.76
C GLU A 260 -13.66 12.63 20.71
N GLU A 261 -14.97 12.62 20.41
CA GLU A 261 -15.98 11.91 21.21
C GLU A 261 -15.73 10.41 21.28
N LEU A 262 -15.20 9.81 20.21
CA LEU A 262 -14.81 8.40 20.15
C LEU A 262 -13.43 8.12 20.76
N GLY A 263 -12.66 9.16 21.13
CA GLY A 263 -11.29 9.01 21.59
C GLY A 263 -10.29 8.56 20.51
N ILE A 264 -10.58 8.89 19.24
CA ILE A 264 -9.79 8.54 18.07
C ILE A 264 -9.07 9.79 17.55
N GLU A 265 -7.75 9.78 17.51
CA GLU A 265 -6.95 10.93 17.04
C GLU A 265 -7.01 11.09 15.51
N GLU A 266 -7.05 10.00 14.76
CA GLU A 266 -7.08 9.97 13.30
C GLU A 266 -8.01 8.86 12.80
N SER A 267 -8.83 9.16 11.77
CA SER A 267 -9.77 8.18 11.21
C SER A 267 -9.08 6.90 10.74
N GLY A 268 -9.76 5.78 10.85
CA GLY A 268 -9.26 4.49 10.40
C GLY A 268 -8.97 4.47 8.90
N VAL A 269 -9.78 5.20 8.12
CA VAL A 269 -9.57 5.39 6.67
C VAL A 269 -8.26 6.13 6.40
N SER A 270 -7.96 7.21 7.11
CA SER A 270 -6.71 7.96 6.97
C SER A 270 -5.50 7.09 7.32
N ARG A 271 -5.56 6.37 8.44
CA ARG A 271 -4.52 5.40 8.86
C ARG A 271 -4.33 4.29 7.81
N LEU A 272 -5.43 3.78 7.23
CA LEU A 272 -5.38 2.75 6.19
C LEU A 272 -4.69 3.25 4.92
N ILE A 273 -4.98 4.48 4.48
CA ILE A 273 -4.32 5.09 3.31
C ILE A 273 -2.82 5.21 3.53
N LYS A 274 -2.40 5.73 4.69
CA LYS A 274 -0.99 5.86 5.07
C LYS A 274 -0.28 4.50 5.14
N ALA A 275 -0.93 3.51 5.77
CA ALA A 275 -0.40 2.15 5.87
C ALA A 275 -0.27 1.47 4.49
N ALA A 276 -1.26 1.62 3.61
CA ALA A 276 -1.21 1.09 2.25
C ALA A 276 -0.10 1.75 1.41
N TYR A 277 0.12 3.06 1.59
CA TYR A 277 1.20 3.80 0.95
C TYR A 277 2.58 3.28 1.39
N ALA A 278 2.76 3.11 2.71
CA ALA A 278 3.98 2.54 3.28
C ALA A 278 4.21 1.08 2.87
N LEU A 279 3.13 0.27 2.80
CA LEU A 279 3.17 -1.13 2.37
C LEU A 279 3.71 -1.29 0.95
N LEU A 280 3.40 -0.34 0.06
CA LEU A 280 3.93 -0.29 -1.30
C LEU A 280 5.40 0.17 -1.36
N GLY A 281 6.02 0.50 -0.22
CA GLY A 281 7.37 1.05 -0.16
C GLY A 281 7.48 2.44 -0.78
N LEU A 282 6.38 3.22 -0.73
CA LEU A 282 6.31 4.58 -1.25
C LEU A 282 6.70 5.59 -0.18
N GLU A 283 7.31 6.66 -0.62
CA GLU A 283 7.68 7.83 0.17
C GLU A 283 7.38 9.11 -0.62
N THR A 284 7.41 10.24 0.05
CA THR A 284 7.04 11.53 -0.52
C THR A 284 8.18 12.53 -0.42
N PHE A 285 8.50 13.21 -1.53
CA PHE A 285 9.26 14.45 -1.50
C PHE A 285 8.36 15.61 -1.96
N PHE A 286 8.75 16.83 -1.64
CA PHE A 286 7.97 18.02 -1.96
C PHE A 286 8.72 18.94 -2.92
N THR A 287 7.95 19.64 -3.74
CA THR A 287 8.35 20.89 -4.38
C THR A 287 7.41 21.98 -3.88
N THR A 288 7.92 23.15 -3.50
CA THR A 288 7.10 24.23 -2.97
C THR A 288 7.57 25.58 -3.48
N GLY A 289 6.63 26.52 -3.64
CA GLY A 289 6.88 27.88 -4.08
C GLY A 289 5.57 28.62 -4.36
N ALA A 290 5.65 29.87 -4.81
CA ALA A 290 4.49 30.76 -4.97
C ALA A 290 3.42 30.26 -5.97
N ASP A 291 3.77 29.45 -6.97
CA ASP A 291 2.81 28.95 -7.96
C ASP A 291 2.18 27.62 -7.53
N GLU A 292 2.96 26.73 -6.92
CA GLU A 292 2.51 25.38 -6.57
C GLU A 292 3.30 24.81 -5.40
N SER A 293 2.59 24.20 -4.44
CA SER A 293 3.14 23.25 -3.47
C SER A 293 2.65 21.87 -3.82
N ARG A 294 3.55 20.91 -4.03
CA ARG A 294 3.20 19.58 -4.52
C ARG A 294 3.96 18.47 -3.82
N ALA A 295 3.23 17.43 -3.48
CA ALA A 295 3.76 16.17 -2.99
C ALA A 295 3.99 15.21 -4.18
N TRP A 296 5.17 14.58 -4.22
CA TRP A 296 5.58 13.66 -5.27
C TRP A 296 5.85 12.29 -4.69
N THR A 297 5.18 11.27 -5.20
CA THR A 297 5.39 9.88 -4.79
C THR A 297 6.65 9.31 -5.44
N TYR A 298 7.50 8.68 -4.65
CA TYR A 298 8.64 7.91 -5.15
C TYR A 298 8.78 6.59 -4.39
N THR A 299 9.53 5.64 -4.97
CA THR A 299 9.82 4.37 -4.30
C THR A 299 11.02 4.56 -3.35
N ARG A 300 10.89 4.10 -2.12
CA ARG A 300 11.95 4.12 -1.10
C ARG A 300 13.28 3.66 -1.67
N GLY A 301 14.33 4.42 -1.38
CA GLY A 301 15.68 4.15 -1.85
C GLY A 301 16.01 4.70 -3.24
N TYR A 302 15.11 5.47 -3.86
CA TYR A 302 15.43 6.20 -5.09
C TYR A 302 16.56 7.20 -4.85
N LYS A 303 17.46 7.29 -5.84
CA LYS A 303 18.45 8.34 -5.93
C LYS A 303 17.85 9.60 -6.55
N ALA A 304 18.49 10.75 -6.32
CA ALA A 304 18.02 12.05 -6.80
C ALA A 304 17.66 12.10 -8.30
N PRO A 305 18.41 11.48 -9.24
CA PRO A 305 17.98 11.44 -10.64
C PRO A 305 16.66 10.69 -10.86
N GLN A 306 16.45 9.56 -10.16
CA GLN A 306 15.23 8.78 -10.27
C GLN A 306 14.02 9.55 -9.70
N ALA A 307 14.21 10.27 -8.58
CA ALA A 307 13.18 11.15 -8.03
C ALA A 307 12.87 12.32 -8.97
N ALA A 308 13.88 12.92 -9.61
CA ALA A 308 13.68 13.91 -10.66
C ALA A 308 12.85 13.37 -11.83
N GLY A 309 13.06 12.09 -12.18
CA GLY A 309 12.33 11.35 -13.21
C GLY A 309 10.85 11.19 -12.92
N VAL A 310 10.44 11.22 -11.64
CA VAL A 310 9.04 11.21 -11.23
C VAL A 310 8.31 12.47 -11.71
N ILE A 311 9.00 13.61 -11.75
CA ILE A 311 8.45 14.88 -12.26
C ILE A 311 8.37 14.83 -13.78
N HIS A 312 9.49 14.52 -14.44
CA HIS A 312 9.56 14.38 -15.89
C HIS A 312 10.81 13.58 -16.30
N SER A 313 10.71 12.75 -17.32
CA SER A 313 11.83 11.95 -17.84
C SER A 313 13.06 12.77 -18.26
N ASP A 314 12.85 14.01 -18.71
CA ASP A 314 13.94 14.91 -19.04
C ASP A 314 14.74 15.36 -17.83
N PHE A 315 14.10 15.48 -16.66
CA PHE A 315 14.77 15.81 -15.41
C PHE A 315 15.74 14.70 -14.99
N GLU A 316 15.34 13.43 -15.16
CA GLU A 316 16.22 12.28 -14.90
C GLU A 316 17.40 12.27 -15.87
N ARG A 317 17.09 12.38 -17.18
CA ARG A 317 18.08 12.27 -18.25
C ARG A 317 19.11 13.41 -18.20
N GLY A 318 18.65 14.63 -17.95
CA GLY A 318 19.48 15.82 -17.88
C GLY A 318 19.96 16.20 -16.48
N PHE A 319 19.77 15.34 -15.47
CA PHE A 319 20.08 15.66 -14.07
C PHE A 319 21.50 16.15 -13.88
N ILE A 320 21.63 17.32 -13.25
CA ILE A 320 22.90 17.92 -12.86
C ILE A 320 23.12 17.76 -11.34
N ARG A 321 22.20 18.32 -10.56
CA ARG A 321 22.22 18.30 -9.09
C ARG A 321 20.82 18.61 -8.54
N ALA A 322 20.60 18.34 -7.27
CA ALA A 322 19.44 18.78 -6.53
C ALA A 322 19.83 19.73 -5.39
N GLU A 323 19.05 20.77 -5.17
CA GLU A 323 19.06 21.52 -3.92
C GLU A 323 18.02 20.88 -3.00
N VAL A 324 18.42 20.50 -1.79
CA VAL A 324 17.59 19.77 -0.83
C VAL A 324 17.50 20.55 0.47
N ILE A 325 16.28 20.75 0.95
CA ILE A 325 16.00 21.34 2.28
C ILE A 325 15.24 20.29 3.08
N LYS A 326 15.62 20.09 4.33
CA LYS A 326 14.85 19.20 5.21
C LYS A 326 13.57 19.90 5.64
N TYR A 327 12.46 19.14 5.66
CA TYR A 327 11.14 19.67 6.02
C TYR A 327 11.16 20.46 7.33
N ASP A 328 11.78 19.90 8.39
CA ASP A 328 11.84 20.55 9.70
C ASP A 328 12.60 21.88 9.67
N ASP A 329 13.70 21.96 8.91
CA ASP A 329 14.45 23.20 8.72
C ASP A 329 13.61 24.25 7.97
N TYR A 330 12.84 23.83 6.96
CA TYR A 330 11.97 24.72 6.20
C TYR A 330 10.84 25.31 7.07
N VAL A 331 10.18 24.45 7.85
CA VAL A 331 9.11 24.87 8.77
C VAL A 331 9.66 25.81 9.85
N ALA A 332 10.82 25.50 10.41
CA ALA A 332 11.43 26.30 11.47
C ALA A 332 11.85 27.69 10.97
N LEU A 333 12.35 27.83 9.74
CA LEU A 333 12.87 29.07 9.17
C LEU A 333 11.83 29.84 8.34
N GLY A 334 10.76 29.21 7.90
CA GLY A 334 9.60 29.83 7.29
C GLY A 334 9.75 30.28 5.83
N SER A 335 10.89 30.02 5.17
CA SER A 335 11.06 30.26 3.73
C SER A 335 12.36 29.66 3.17
N GLU A 336 12.39 29.39 1.86
CA GLU A 336 13.61 28.98 1.16
C GLU A 336 14.75 29.99 1.33
N LYS A 337 14.44 31.31 1.29
CA LYS A 337 15.44 32.37 1.45
C LYS A 337 16.10 32.27 2.82
N ALA A 338 15.34 32.12 3.90
CA ALA A 338 15.88 32.00 5.26
C ALA A 338 16.69 30.68 5.40
N CYS A 339 16.27 29.59 4.79
CA CYS A 339 17.06 28.35 4.75
C CYS A 339 18.39 28.54 4.05
N ARG A 340 18.43 29.30 2.96
CA ARG A 340 19.65 29.64 2.21
C ARG A 340 20.60 30.49 3.04
N GLU A 341 20.08 31.51 3.70
CA GLU A 341 20.87 32.41 4.59
C GLU A 341 21.42 31.64 5.81
N ALA A 342 20.67 30.67 6.32
CA ALA A 342 21.08 29.79 7.42
C ALA A 342 22.00 28.64 7.01
N GLY A 343 22.31 28.49 5.71
CA GLY A 343 23.13 27.39 5.20
C GLY A 343 22.48 26.01 5.31
N LYS A 344 21.13 25.94 5.25
CA LYS A 344 20.32 24.71 5.37
C LYS A 344 19.95 24.10 4.03
N ILE A 345 20.48 24.58 2.92
CA ILE A 345 20.29 24.01 1.59
C ILE A 345 21.48 23.11 1.27
N GLY A 346 21.23 21.80 1.21
CA GLY A 346 22.17 20.82 0.72
C GLY A 346 22.26 20.85 -0.81
N ILE A 347 23.46 20.70 -1.35
CA ILE A 347 23.67 20.51 -2.79
C ILE A 347 24.04 19.06 -3.00
N GLU A 348 23.12 18.31 -3.61
CA GLU A 348 23.21 16.86 -3.68
C GLU A 348 23.43 16.37 -5.13
N GLY A 349 24.28 15.37 -5.27
CA GLY A 349 24.63 14.76 -6.55
C GLY A 349 23.79 13.53 -6.87
N LYS A 350 24.21 12.79 -7.92
CA LYS A 350 23.49 11.62 -8.48
C LYS A 350 23.35 10.46 -7.49
N GLU A 351 24.21 10.36 -6.50
CA GLU A 351 24.23 9.25 -5.54
C GLU A 351 23.39 9.52 -4.28
N TYR A 352 22.83 10.72 -4.15
CA TYR A 352 21.99 11.07 -3.01
C TYR A 352 20.74 10.20 -2.99
N ILE A 353 20.50 9.52 -1.88
CA ILE A 353 19.28 8.74 -1.63
C ILE A 353 18.27 9.71 -1.01
N VAL A 354 17.18 9.95 -1.72
CA VAL A 354 16.09 10.84 -1.29
C VAL A 354 15.48 10.32 0.00
N GLN A 355 15.21 11.24 0.92
CA GLN A 355 14.57 10.94 2.21
C GLN A 355 13.12 11.41 2.19
N ASP A 356 12.25 10.68 2.89
CA ASP A 356 10.86 11.07 3.05
C ASP A 356 10.74 12.45 3.69
N GLY A 357 10.00 13.34 3.05
CA GLY A 357 9.84 14.73 3.47
C GLY A 357 10.86 15.73 2.91
N ASP A 358 11.84 15.30 2.10
CA ASP A 358 12.76 16.23 1.47
C ASP A 358 12.02 17.25 0.60
N ILE A 359 12.38 18.53 0.72
CA ILE A 359 11.94 19.58 -0.21
C ILE A 359 13.04 19.75 -1.24
N MET A 360 12.72 19.52 -2.52
CA MET A 360 13.72 19.37 -3.58
C MET A 360 13.52 20.36 -4.72
N HIS A 361 14.61 20.95 -5.16
CA HIS A 361 14.69 21.69 -6.41
C HIS A 361 15.74 21.06 -7.33
N PHE A 362 15.31 20.59 -8.50
CA PHE A 362 16.18 19.89 -9.46
C PHE A 362 16.74 20.83 -10.51
N LEU A 363 18.06 20.78 -10.70
CA LEU A 363 18.73 21.43 -11.79
C LEU A 363 19.09 20.41 -12.86
N PHE A 364 18.67 20.65 -14.07
CA PHE A 364 18.87 19.75 -15.20
C PHE A 364 19.15 20.54 -16.49
N ASN A 365 19.73 19.86 -17.46
CA ASN A 365 19.99 20.41 -18.80
C ASN A 365 19.72 19.32 -19.84
N VAL A 366 18.87 19.61 -20.83
CA VAL A 366 18.45 18.68 -21.90
C VAL A 366 18.75 19.28 -23.26
#